data_0ff5ce13a80302729b6b30e36f66a49b
#
_entry.id   0ff5ce13a80302729b6b30e36f66a49b
#
_cell.length_a   1.000
_cell.length_b   1.000
_cell.length_c   1.000
_cell.angle_alpha   90.00
_cell.angle_beta   90.00
_cell.angle_gamma   90.00
#
_symmetry.space_group_name_H-M   'P 1'
#
loop_
_entity.id
_entity.type
_entity.pdbx_description
1 polymer ?
#
loop_
_entity_poly.entity_id
_entity_poly.type
_entity_poly.pdbx_seq_one_letter_code
_entity_poly.pdbx_strand_id
1 'polypeptide(L)'
;MKILILNGSPRCQGLISRMLDIMAEEARIRGAEVEAISIHKLQVRPCTGCMACRSRQACVLPEDDAQRTLQKIQWADVLIVGSPCYWGNMNGHLKVVFDRIVYGMMGESPKGLPQALHKGKKAVIVSTCSTPWPFNIWFNQTRGVVKALREILKWSGFSIKGVIQKGGCLLYTSPSP
;
A
#
# COMPACT_ATOMS: atom_id res chain seq x y z
N MET A 1 10.55 -17.18 1.25
CA MET A 1 9.33 -16.39 1.09
C MET A 1 9.75 -14.93 0.92
N LYS A 2 9.28 -14.28 -0.14
CA LYS A 2 9.63 -12.90 -0.48
C LYS A 2 8.54 -11.95 0.01
N ILE A 3 8.93 -10.95 0.79
CA ILE A 3 8.00 -9.99 1.41
C ILE A 3 8.39 -8.58 0.96
N LEU A 4 7.43 -7.84 0.41
CA LEU A 4 7.56 -6.42 0.15
C LEU A 4 6.74 -5.63 1.16
N ILE A 5 7.36 -4.61 1.75
CA ILE A 5 6.71 -3.67 2.66
C ILE A 5 6.64 -2.29 1.97
N LEU A 6 5.43 -1.76 1.81
CA LEU A 6 5.19 -0.40 1.36
C LEU A 6 4.86 0.48 2.57
N ASN A 7 5.80 1.33 2.95
CA ASN A 7 5.62 2.29 4.04
C ASN A 7 5.12 3.63 3.49
N GLY A 8 3.82 3.88 3.63
CA GLY A 8 3.17 5.13 3.23
C GLY A 8 3.33 6.27 4.25
N SER A 9 3.97 6.05 5.41
CA SER A 9 4.16 7.10 6.39
C SER A 9 5.27 8.07 5.99
N PRO A 10 5.06 9.40 6.01
CA PRO A 10 6.14 10.37 5.84
C PRO A 10 7.05 10.48 7.07
N ARG A 11 6.61 9.98 8.22
CA ARG A 11 7.37 10.00 9.48
C ARG A 11 8.17 8.71 9.64
N CYS A 12 9.51 8.79 9.50
CA CYS A 12 10.39 7.62 9.63
C CYS A 12 10.30 6.95 11.01
N GLN A 13 10.06 7.73 12.07
CA GLN A 13 9.91 7.23 13.45
C GLN A 13 8.43 7.18 13.89
N GLY A 14 7.49 7.36 12.98
CA GLY A 14 6.07 7.29 13.27
C GLY A 14 5.60 5.87 13.58
N LEU A 15 4.41 5.75 14.20
CA LEU A 15 3.86 4.45 14.62
C LEU A 15 3.76 3.45 13.46
N ILE A 16 3.34 3.88 12.26
CA ILE A 16 3.32 3.01 11.06
C ILE A 16 4.70 2.45 10.79
N SER A 17 5.73 3.30 10.68
CA SER A 17 7.09 2.87 10.37
C SER A 17 7.60 1.87 11.40
N ARG A 18 7.44 2.16 12.70
CA ARG A 18 7.84 1.25 13.79
C ARG A 18 7.13 -0.11 13.73
N MET A 19 5.82 -0.11 13.44
CA MET A 19 5.07 -1.37 13.28
C MET A 19 5.58 -2.19 12.09
N LEU A 20 5.84 -1.53 10.96
CA LEU A 20 6.36 -2.18 9.76
C LEU A 20 7.79 -2.69 9.96
N ASP A 21 8.64 -1.95 10.69
CA ASP A 21 10.00 -2.35 11.01
C ASP A 21 10.02 -3.62 11.89
N ILE A 22 9.16 -3.68 12.92
CA ILE A 22 9.00 -4.88 13.76
C ILE A 22 8.53 -6.07 12.92
N MET A 23 7.58 -5.87 12.01
CA MET A 23 7.11 -6.92 11.10
C MET A 23 8.22 -7.39 10.16
N ALA A 24 9.05 -6.46 9.67
CA ALA A 24 10.18 -6.76 8.80
C ALA A 24 11.24 -7.60 9.51
N GLU A 25 11.60 -7.21 10.73
CA GLU A 25 12.58 -7.90 11.56
C GLU A 25 12.12 -9.33 11.90
N GLU A 26 10.89 -9.48 12.39
CA GLU A 26 10.33 -10.79 12.72
C GLU A 26 10.26 -11.71 11.49
N ALA A 27 9.92 -11.16 10.32
CA ALA A 27 9.90 -11.93 9.08
C ALA A 27 11.32 -12.39 8.67
N ARG A 28 12.34 -11.55 8.84
CA ARG A 28 13.74 -11.92 8.58
C ARG A 28 14.25 -13.01 9.53
N ILE A 29 13.94 -12.91 10.81
CA ILE A 29 14.27 -13.93 11.83
C ILE A 29 13.68 -15.29 11.41
N ARG A 30 12.51 -15.30 10.78
CA ARG A 30 11.87 -16.52 10.26
C ARG A 30 12.34 -16.93 8.86
N GLY A 31 13.42 -16.36 8.36
CA GLY A 31 14.04 -16.73 7.08
C GLY A 31 13.34 -16.17 5.84
N ALA A 32 12.54 -15.10 5.96
CA ALA A 32 11.99 -14.43 4.80
C ALA A 32 12.99 -13.41 4.22
N GLU A 33 13.00 -13.29 2.90
CA GLU A 33 13.65 -12.19 2.18
C GLU A 33 12.71 -10.98 2.22
N VAL A 34 13.13 -9.87 2.86
CA VAL A 34 12.28 -8.71 3.11
C VAL A 34 12.88 -7.45 2.50
N GLU A 35 12.13 -6.84 1.59
CA GLU A 35 12.41 -5.50 1.08
C GLU A 35 11.38 -4.50 1.61
N ALA A 36 11.82 -3.26 1.86
CA ALA A 36 10.96 -2.18 2.33
C ALA A 36 11.16 -0.92 1.48
N ILE A 37 10.04 -0.33 1.05
CA ILE A 37 10.01 0.90 0.27
C ILE A 37 9.29 1.99 1.06
N SER A 38 9.99 3.10 1.31
CA SER A 38 9.41 4.34 1.85
C SER A 38 8.77 5.14 0.72
N ILE A 39 7.46 5.12 0.64
CA ILE A 39 6.69 5.71 -0.48
C ILE A 39 6.93 7.22 -0.62
N HIS A 40 7.08 7.95 0.49
CA HIS A 40 7.29 9.40 0.45
C HIS A 40 8.68 9.82 -0.09
N LYS A 41 9.63 8.89 -0.22
CA LYS A 41 10.94 9.12 -0.82
C LYS A 41 10.95 8.90 -2.33
N LEU A 42 9.88 8.33 -2.87
CA LEU A 42 9.77 8.04 -4.29
C LEU A 42 9.42 9.28 -5.10
N GLN A 43 9.99 9.37 -6.27
CA GLN A 43 9.63 10.37 -7.27
C GLN A 43 8.70 9.75 -8.30
N VAL A 44 7.41 9.95 -8.10
CA VAL A 44 6.36 9.40 -8.96
C VAL A 44 5.49 10.54 -9.50
N ARG A 45 5.39 10.64 -10.82
CA ARG A 45 4.47 11.57 -11.47
C ARG A 45 3.02 11.08 -11.32
N PRO A 46 2.05 11.93 -10.99
CA PRO A 46 0.65 11.55 -10.94
C PRO A 46 0.14 10.99 -12.27
N CYS A 47 -0.83 10.06 -12.19
CA CYS A 47 -1.52 9.56 -13.38
C CYS A 47 -2.29 10.70 -14.06
N THR A 48 -2.17 10.81 -15.38
CA THR A 48 -2.86 11.86 -16.17
C THR A 48 -4.24 11.43 -16.68
N GLY A 49 -4.68 10.20 -16.35
CA GLY A 49 -5.98 9.69 -16.79
C GLY A 49 -6.10 9.43 -18.31
N CYS A 50 -4.97 9.30 -19.01
CA CYS A 50 -4.96 9.15 -20.48
C CYS A 50 -5.50 7.81 -21.01
N MET A 51 -5.75 6.83 -20.12
CA MET A 51 -6.29 5.49 -20.41
C MET A 51 -5.46 4.62 -21.36
N ALA A 52 -4.31 5.08 -21.85
CA ALA A 52 -3.47 4.34 -22.80
C ALA A 52 -2.96 3.00 -22.23
N CYS A 53 -2.82 2.89 -20.92
CA CYS A 53 -2.40 1.64 -20.26
C CYS A 53 -3.42 0.48 -20.40
N ARG A 54 -4.69 0.76 -20.73
CA ARG A 54 -5.70 -0.30 -20.94
C ARG A 54 -5.39 -1.12 -22.21
N SER A 55 -4.95 -0.45 -23.28
CA SER A 55 -4.59 -1.11 -24.55
C SER A 55 -3.14 -1.56 -24.58
N ARG A 56 -2.21 -0.75 -24.04
CA ARG A 56 -0.76 -1.02 -24.09
C ARG A 56 -0.24 -1.91 -22.96
N GLN A 57 -1.03 -2.09 -21.90
CA GLN A 57 -0.64 -2.76 -20.66
C GLN A 57 0.67 -2.19 -20.05
N ALA A 58 0.92 -0.92 -20.31
CA ALA A 58 2.06 -0.16 -19.85
C ALA A 58 1.71 1.32 -19.73
N CYS A 59 2.33 2.04 -18.80
CA CYS A 59 2.16 3.48 -18.69
C CYS A 59 2.95 4.19 -19.80
N VAL A 60 2.34 5.22 -20.41
CA VAL A 60 2.99 6.04 -21.45
C VAL A 60 3.84 7.17 -20.90
N LEU A 61 3.69 7.49 -19.62
CA LEU A 61 4.56 8.47 -18.97
C LEU A 61 6.00 7.90 -18.84
N PRO A 62 7.02 8.76 -18.83
CA PRO A 62 8.39 8.33 -18.62
C PRO A 62 8.52 7.45 -17.38
N GLU A 63 9.46 6.50 -17.44
CA GLU A 63 9.78 5.62 -16.34
C GLU A 63 10.19 6.43 -15.11
N ASP A 64 9.67 6.06 -13.97
CA ASP A 64 9.97 6.62 -12.67
C ASP A 64 9.88 5.54 -11.57
N ASP A 65 9.87 5.91 -10.31
CA ASP A 65 9.83 4.93 -9.22
C ASP A 65 8.54 4.11 -9.15
N ALA A 66 7.48 4.49 -9.89
CA ALA A 66 6.25 3.69 -9.94
C ALA A 66 6.49 2.33 -10.60
N GLN A 67 7.17 2.28 -11.74
CA GLN A 67 7.47 1.04 -12.44
C GLN A 67 8.39 0.13 -11.62
N ARG A 68 9.41 0.71 -10.96
CA ARG A 68 10.29 -0.04 -10.04
C ARG A 68 9.50 -0.63 -8.88
N THR A 69 8.57 0.14 -8.30
CA THR A 69 7.69 -0.35 -7.24
C THR A 69 6.80 -1.50 -7.73
N LEU A 70 6.25 -1.40 -8.96
CA LEU A 70 5.47 -2.48 -9.56
C LEU A 70 6.30 -3.76 -9.72
N GLN A 71 7.54 -3.67 -10.21
CA GLN A 71 8.44 -4.82 -10.34
C GLN A 71 8.67 -5.51 -8.98
N LYS A 72 8.82 -4.73 -7.89
CA LYS A 72 8.95 -5.27 -6.53
C LYS A 72 7.65 -5.91 -6.02
N ILE A 73 6.49 -5.37 -6.36
CA ILE A 73 5.19 -6.00 -6.06
C ILE A 73 5.05 -7.35 -6.81
N GLN A 74 5.49 -7.39 -8.06
CA GLN A 74 5.50 -8.62 -8.86
C GLN A 74 6.47 -9.67 -8.33
N TRP A 75 7.61 -9.25 -7.79
CA TRP A 75 8.61 -10.14 -7.19
C TRP A 75 8.13 -10.77 -5.87
N ALA A 76 7.34 -10.05 -5.06
CA ALA A 76 6.96 -10.47 -3.71
C ALA A 76 5.87 -11.55 -3.70
N ASP A 77 5.93 -12.49 -2.75
CA ASP A 77 4.88 -13.46 -2.41
C ASP A 77 3.84 -12.82 -1.46
N VAL A 78 4.32 -11.89 -0.61
CA VAL A 78 3.50 -11.19 0.39
C VAL A 78 3.73 -9.69 0.28
N LEU A 79 2.65 -8.93 0.23
CA LEU A 79 2.65 -7.47 0.24
C LEU A 79 2.12 -6.94 1.57
N ILE A 80 2.92 -6.19 2.31
CA ILE A 80 2.50 -5.48 3.52
C ILE A 80 2.39 -4.00 3.19
N VAL A 81 1.21 -3.42 3.39
CA VAL A 81 0.97 -2.00 3.09
C VAL A 81 0.59 -1.27 4.36
N GLY A 82 1.43 -0.32 4.76
CA GLY A 82 1.18 0.56 5.89
C GLY A 82 0.84 1.98 5.45
N SER A 83 -0.25 2.55 5.95
CA SER A 83 -0.63 3.93 5.66
C SER A 83 -1.23 4.63 6.87
N PRO A 84 -0.78 5.86 7.20
CA PRO A 84 -1.54 6.72 8.08
C PRO A 84 -2.85 7.11 7.42
N CYS A 85 -3.84 7.44 8.25
CA CYS A 85 -5.11 7.95 7.78
C CYS A 85 -5.03 9.47 7.56
N TYR A 86 -5.33 9.91 6.37
CA TYR A 86 -5.54 11.30 6.02
C TYR A 86 -6.92 11.47 5.39
N TRP A 87 -7.79 12.24 6.04
CA TRP A 87 -9.18 12.45 5.58
C TRP A 87 -9.96 11.15 5.34
N GLY A 88 -9.80 10.17 6.23
CA GLY A 88 -10.49 8.87 6.10
C GLY A 88 -9.97 7.99 4.95
N ASN A 89 -8.79 8.28 4.40
CA ASN A 89 -8.20 7.54 3.27
C ASN A 89 -6.72 7.29 3.50
N MET A 90 -6.10 6.48 2.62
CA MET A 90 -4.64 6.32 2.59
C MET A 90 -3.97 7.66 2.24
N ASN A 91 -2.68 7.78 2.53
CA ASN A 91 -1.97 9.00 2.18
C ASN A 91 -1.83 9.19 0.66
N GLY A 92 -1.73 10.46 0.22
CA GLY A 92 -1.74 10.82 -1.19
C GLY A 92 -0.61 10.21 -2.01
N HIS A 93 0.62 10.15 -1.46
CA HIS A 93 1.77 9.56 -2.17
C HIS A 93 1.55 8.07 -2.48
N LEU A 94 1.00 7.32 -1.52
CA LEU A 94 0.68 5.91 -1.74
C LEU A 94 -0.42 5.74 -2.80
N LYS A 95 -1.43 6.63 -2.79
CA LYS A 95 -2.48 6.63 -3.81
C LYS A 95 -1.91 6.93 -5.19
N VAL A 96 -1.02 7.93 -5.31
CA VAL A 96 -0.36 8.27 -6.58
C VAL A 96 0.41 7.06 -7.13
N VAL A 97 1.12 6.31 -6.31
CA VAL A 97 1.82 5.09 -6.76
C VAL A 97 0.81 4.08 -7.31
N PHE A 98 -0.25 3.74 -6.58
CA PHE A 98 -1.24 2.78 -7.04
C PHE A 98 -1.97 3.24 -8.32
N ASP A 99 -2.26 4.52 -8.47
CA ASP A 99 -2.88 5.06 -9.68
C ASP A 99 -1.97 4.91 -10.90
N ARG A 100 -0.65 5.06 -10.72
CA ARG A 100 0.33 4.93 -11.78
C ARG A 100 0.56 3.49 -12.22
N ILE A 101 0.42 2.52 -11.34
CA ILE A 101 0.71 1.10 -11.62
C ILE A 101 -0.55 0.25 -11.82
N VAL A 102 -1.70 0.87 -11.99
CA VAL A 102 -2.99 0.16 -12.10
C VAL A 102 -2.95 -0.97 -13.12
N TYR A 103 -2.31 -0.74 -14.29
CA TYR A 103 -2.18 -1.72 -15.38
C TYR A 103 -1.39 -2.99 -14.99
N GLY A 104 -0.48 -2.87 -14.05
CA GLY A 104 0.32 -4.01 -13.54
C GLY A 104 -0.28 -4.64 -12.28
N MET A 105 -1.27 -4.00 -11.67
CA MET A 105 -2.02 -4.55 -10.54
C MET A 105 -3.23 -5.35 -11.02
N MET A 106 -3.93 -4.83 -12.01
CA MET A 106 -5.15 -5.40 -12.56
C MET A 106 -5.16 -5.23 -14.08
N GLY A 107 -5.37 -6.33 -14.79
CA GLY A 107 -5.57 -6.34 -16.23
C GLY A 107 -7.05 -6.21 -16.60
N GLU A 108 -7.31 -6.24 -17.88
CA GLU A 108 -8.67 -6.21 -18.44
C GLU A 108 -8.82 -7.33 -19.50
N SER A 109 -9.89 -8.08 -19.43
CA SER A 109 -10.21 -9.09 -20.45
C SER A 109 -10.68 -8.43 -21.74
N PRO A 110 -10.70 -9.14 -22.88
CA PRO A 110 -11.27 -8.61 -24.12
C PRO A 110 -12.73 -8.15 -24.02
N LYS A 111 -13.46 -8.65 -23.00
CA LYS A 111 -14.84 -8.27 -22.68
C LYS A 111 -14.95 -7.10 -21.69
N GLY A 112 -13.83 -6.44 -21.35
CA GLY A 112 -13.79 -5.32 -20.40
C GLY A 112 -13.92 -5.73 -18.92
N LEU A 113 -13.81 -7.02 -18.60
CA LEU A 113 -13.88 -7.49 -17.21
C LEU A 113 -12.50 -7.44 -16.54
N PRO A 114 -12.44 -7.01 -15.27
CA PRO A 114 -11.18 -6.97 -14.51
C PRO A 114 -10.52 -8.35 -14.42
N GLN A 115 -9.21 -8.38 -14.62
CA GLN A 115 -8.38 -9.57 -14.46
C GLN A 115 -7.34 -9.35 -13.37
N ALA A 116 -7.38 -10.15 -12.34
CA ALA A 116 -6.43 -10.10 -11.23
C ALA A 116 -5.07 -10.66 -11.66
N LEU A 117 -4.00 -9.85 -11.53
CA LEU A 117 -2.64 -10.20 -11.97
C LEU A 117 -1.77 -10.79 -10.84
N HIS A 118 -2.24 -10.76 -9.58
CA HIS A 118 -1.48 -11.22 -8.41
C HIS A 118 -2.17 -12.37 -7.66
N LYS A 119 -2.90 -13.24 -8.37
CA LYS A 119 -3.57 -14.41 -7.78
C LYS A 119 -2.56 -15.30 -7.04
N GLY A 120 -2.97 -15.81 -5.87
CA GLY A 120 -2.12 -16.65 -5.03
C GLY A 120 -1.22 -15.90 -4.05
N LYS A 121 -0.98 -14.61 -4.26
CA LYS A 121 -0.21 -13.77 -3.34
C LYS A 121 -1.04 -13.35 -2.13
N LYS A 122 -0.35 -13.03 -1.03
CA LYS A 122 -0.96 -12.63 0.23
C LYS A 122 -0.75 -11.15 0.49
N ALA A 123 -1.64 -10.52 1.27
CA ALA A 123 -1.45 -9.14 1.70
C ALA A 123 -1.80 -8.93 3.17
N VAL A 124 -1.14 -7.93 3.79
CA VAL A 124 -1.45 -7.41 5.13
C VAL A 124 -1.60 -5.89 5.03
N ILE A 125 -2.61 -5.35 5.71
CA ILE A 125 -2.89 -3.92 5.75
C ILE A 125 -2.64 -3.41 7.17
N VAL A 126 -1.88 -2.31 7.29
CA VAL A 126 -1.62 -1.62 8.56
C VAL A 126 -2.09 -0.18 8.43
N SER A 127 -2.97 0.27 9.32
CA SER A 127 -3.47 1.64 9.33
C SER A 127 -3.48 2.25 10.72
N THR A 128 -3.09 3.51 10.83
CA THR A 128 -3.14 4.28 12.08
C THR A 128 -3.76 5.66 11.85
N CYS A 129 -4.37 6.22 12.89
CA CYS A 129 -4.84 7.61 12.89
C CYS A 129 -4.71 8.25 14.28
N SER A 130 -4.85 9.56 14.35
CA SER A 130 -4.85 10.32 15.63
C SER A 130 -6.10 10.06 16.47
N THR A 131 -7.23 9.83 15.84
CA THR A 131 -8.51 9.56 16.51
C THR A 131 -8.42 8.31 17.37
N PRO A 132 -8.77 8.36 18.68
CA PRO A 132 -8.68 7.20 19.57
C PRO A 132 -9.74 6.14 19.25
N TRP A 133 -9.49 4.92 19.73
CA TRP A 133 -10.49 3.86 19.71
C TRP A 133 -11.64 4.18 20.68
N PRO A 134 -12.92 3.87 20.33
CA PRO A 134 -13.43 3.23 19.11
C PRO A 134 -13.74 4.21 17.95
N PHE A 135 -13.58 5.51 18.18
CA PHE A 135 -13.97 6.56 17.23
C PHE A 135 -13.22 6.48 15.89
N ASN A 136 -11.98 5.96 15.89
CA ASN A 136 -11.22 5.71 14.66
C ASN A 136 -11.96 4.77 13.69
N ILE A 137 -12.77 3.86 14.21
CA ILE A 137 -13.60 2.95 13.40
C ILE A 137 -14.94 3.62 13.04
N TRP A 138 -15.63 4.21 14.04
CA TRP A 138 -16.95 4.80 13.85
C TRP A 138 -16.94 5.99 12.89
N PHE A 139 -15.95 6.84 12.97
CA PHE A 139 -15.80 8.00 12.08
C PHE A 139 -15.05 7.68 10.78
N ASN A 140 -14.99 6.40 10.41
CA ASN A 140 -14.40 5.93 9.15
C ASN A 140 -12.92 6.36 8.93
N GLN A 141 -12.14 6.55 9.99
CA GLN A 141 -10.76 6.99 9.87
C GLN A 141 -9.87 5.81 9.38
N THR A 142 -9.38 4.96 10.27
CA THR A 142 -8.60 3.78 9.85
C THR A 142 -9.42 2.83 8.97
N ARG A 143 -10.72 2.74 9.19
CA ARG A 143 -11.64 1.94 8.37
C ARG A 143 -11.66 2.39 6.91
N GLY A 144 -11.61 3.70 6.64
CA GLY A 144 -11.57 4.23 5.28
C GLY A 144 -10.29 3.85 4.55
N VAL A 145 -9.13 3.95 5.22
CA VAL A 145 -7.84 3.46 4.68
C VAL A 145 -7.93 1.98 4.32
N VAL A 146 -8.44 1.17 5.24
CA VAL A 146 -8.59 -0.28 5.02
C VAL A 146 -9.53 -0.58 3.86
N LYS A 147 -10.64 0.15 3.73
CA LYS A 147 -11.58 -0.01 2.61
C LYS A 147 -10.90 0.28 1.27
N ALA A 148 -10.18 1.40 1.18
CA ALA A 148 -9.51 1.79 -0.04
C ALA A 148 -8.39 0.80 -0.45
N LEU A 149 -7.57 0.36 0.51
CA LEU A 149 -6.53 -0.65 0.24
C LEU A 149 -7.12 -2.03 -0.09
N ARG A 150 -8.21 -2.43 0.58
CA ARG A 150 -8.92 -3.68 0.24
C ARG A 150 -9.44 -3.70 -1.18
N GLU A 151 -9.95 -2.59 -1.66
CA GLU A 151 -10.43 -2.45 -3.04
C GLU A 151 -9.30 -2.75 -4.02
N ILE A 152 -8.16 -2.06 -3.89
CA ILE A 152 -6.99 -2.25 -4.74
C ILE A 152 -6.50 -3.71 -4.67
N LEU A 153 -6.26 -4.23 -3.47
CA LEU A 153 -5.64 -5.53 -3.28
C LEU A 153 -6.53 -6.70 -3.73
N LYS A 154 -7.85 -6.62 -3.49
CA LYS A 154 -8.78 -7.66 -3.91
C LYS A 154 -8.91 -7.72 -5.44
N TRP A 155 -9.09 -6.57 -6.09
CA TRP A 155 -9.15 -6.52 -7.55
C TRP A 155 -7.84 -6.97 -8.20
N SER A 156 -6.72 -6.73 -7.54
CA SER A 156 -5.40 -7.24 -7.96
C SER A 156 -5.22 -8.74 -7.74
N GLY A 157 -6.07 -9.39 -6.93
CA GLY A 157 -6.03 -10.84 -6.67
C GLY A 157 -5.30 -11.26 -5.41
N PHE A 158 -4.90 -10.31 -4.54
CA PHE A 158 -4.28 -10.65 -3.26
C PHE A 158 -5.29 -11.24 -2.27
N SER A 159 -4.86 -12.28 -1.55
CA SER A 159 -5.56 -12.82 -0.37
C SER A 159 -5.15 -12.02 0.86
N ILE A 160 -6.05 -11.20 1.42
CA ILE A 160 -5.77 -10.38 2.61
C ILE A 160 -5.79 -11.29 3.84
N LYS A 161 -4.63 -11.48 4.48
CA LYS A 161 -4.41 -12.36 5.63
C LYS A 161 -4.44 -11.64 6.98
N GLY A 162 -4.30 -10.32 6.98
CA GLY A 162 -4.34 -9.55 8.23
C GLY A 162 -4.68 -8.09 7.97
N VAL A 163 -5.32 -7.48 8.97
CA VAL A 163 -5.62 -6.05 9.00
C VAL A 163 -5.37 -5.54 10.40
N ILE A 164 -4.46 -4.60 10.54
CA ILE A 164 -4.14 -3.95 11.81
C ILE A 164 -4.61 -2.49 11.74
N GLN A 165 -5.46 -2.10 12.68
CA GLN A 165 -5.98 -0.75 12.80
C GLN A 165 -5.70 -0.21 14.20
N LYS A 166 -4.95 0.89 14.31
CA LYS A 166 -4.61 1.51 15.58
C LYS A 166 -5.03 2.98 15.59
N GLY A 167 -5.95 3.33 16.46
CA GLY A 167 -6.31 4.71 16.78
C GLY A 167 -5.36 5.32 17.84
N GLY A 168 -5.42 6.64 18.02
CA GLY A 168 -4.68 7.36 19.06
C GLY A 168 -3.17 7.40 18.82
N CYS A 169 -2.70 7.41 17.58
CA CYS A 169 -1.27 7.30 17.26
C CYS A 169 -0.40 8.41 17.88
N LEU A 170 -0.96 9.60 18.15
CA LEU A 170 -0.23 10.71 18.79
C LEU A 170 0.05 10.47 20.28
N LEU A 171 -0.67 9.53 20.93
CA LEU A 171 -0.41 9.14 22.31
C LEU A 171 0.88 8.30 22.45
N TYR A 172 1.41 7.77 21.36
CA TYR A 172 2.56 6.87 21.33
C TYR A 172 3.77 7.43 20.59
N THR A 173 3.66 8.63 20.04
CA THR A 173 4.75 9.27 19.30
C THR A 173 4.80 10.74 19.69
N SER A 174 5.97 11.24 20.05
CA SER A 174 6.17 12.68 20.23
C SER A 174 5.78 13.44 18.97
N PRO A 175 5.16 14.63 19.08
CA PRO A 175 4.98 15.48 17.92
C PRO A 175 6.35 15.70 17.26
N SER A 176 6.42 15.52 15.96
CA SER A 176 7.58 15.96 15.20
C SER A 176 7.59 17.47 15.18
N PRO A 177 8.73 18.15 15.41
CA PRO A 177 8.83 19.59 15.26
C PRO A 177 8.47 20.02 13.84
#